data_abad669b37802c3a29d8e4075b5a7ba1
#
_entry.id   abad669b37802c3a29d8e4075b5a7ba1
#
_cell.length_a   1.000
_cell.length_b   1.000
_cell.length_c   1.000
_cell.angle_alpha   90.00
_cell.angle_beta   90.00
_cell.angle_gamma   90.00
#
_symmetry.space_group_name_H-M   'P 1'
#
loop_
_entity.id
_entity.type
_entity.pdbx_description
1 polymer ?
#
loop_
_entity_poly.entity_id
_entity_poly.type
_entity_poly.pdbx_seq_one_letter_code
_entity_poly.pdbx_strand_id
1 'polypeptide(L)'
;NRMDLNWVSSNHAKSVFEKASFDKIDKRTNQKAGILKLEKPIEVVFEGVDLTTYGTKLEHTTPKSLDLSNIKESFCYLFVGHWMQGSFGHDRKNVGVLVKEFYNTFKDIKGSKPALILKASVGTSSYISREEILNKIAKIRRSINSKNLPNVYLLNGDFTDKEMNELYNHSKVKAMVSTTKGEGFGRPLLEFSTTGKPIIASGWSGHLDFLNTGFTTLLKGHLENVHPSAANNWLIAESKWFQVDPKGLKNSLKTIFKKYKEYSIKGKQQK
;
A
#
# COMPACT_ATOMS: atom_id res chain seq x y z
N ASN A 1 -11.36 1.87 27.55
CA ASN A 1 -12.47 2.44 28.38
C ASN A 1 -12.06 3.56 29.33
N ARG A 2 -10.94 4.27 29.07
CA ARG A 2 -10.54 5.46 29.83
C ARG A 2 -11.07 6.76 29.25
N MET A 3 -11.55 6.73 27.99
CA MET A 3 -12.09 7.87 27.26
C MET A 3 -13.62 7.78 27.22
N ASP A 4 -14.29 8.91 27.16
CA ASP A 4 -15.75 8.97 27.04
C ASP A 4 -16.22 8.73 25.61
N LEU A 5 -15.41 9.10 24.63
CA LEU A 5 -15.62 8.90 23.21
C LEU A 5 -14.31 8.48 22.54
N ASN A 6 -14.38 7.55 21.59
CA ASN A 6 -13.24 7.11 20.77
C ASN A 6 -13.46 7.55 19.33
N TRP A 7 -12.41 8.03 18.68
CA TRP A 7 -12.39 8.36 17.27
C TRP A 7 -11.50 7.41 16.49
N VAL A 8 -11.95 7.04 15.31
CA VAL A 8 -11.20 6.21 14.36
C VAL A 8 -11.32 6.79 12.97
N SER A 9 -10.35 6.49 12.13
CA SER A 9 -10.24 7.10 10.80
C SER A 9 -11.07 6.42 9.71
N SER A 10 -11.69 5.26 10.00
CA SER A 10 -12.45 4.52 8.98
C SER A 10 -13.55 3.64 9.59
N ASN A 11 -14.55 3.34 8.76
CA ASN A 11 -15.61 2.38 9.10
C ASN A 11 -15.05 0.98 9.37
N HIS A 12 -13.99 0.61 8.66
CA HIS A 12 -13.29 -0.64 8.92
C HIS A 12 -12.72 -0.67 10.35
N ALA A 13 -12.00 0.36 10.75
CA ALA A 13 -11.45 0.45 12.10
C ALA A 13 -12.56 0.44 13.16
N LYS A 14 -13.65 1.21 12.97
CA LYS A 14 -14.83 1.19 13.85
C LYS A 14 -15.36 -0.23 14.01
N SER A 15 -15.64 -0.91 12.90
CA SER A 15 -16.19 -2.28 12.91
C SER A 15 -15.25 -3.29 13.60
N VAL A 16 -13.92 -3.13 13.46
CA VAL A 16 -12.96 -4.00 14.15
C VAL A 16 -13.02 -3.81 15.66
N PHE A 17 -13.05 -2.57 16.14
CA PHE A 17 -13.14 -2.29 17.59
C PHE A 17 -14.47 -2.73 18.20
N GLU A 18 -15.59 -2.51 17.52
CA GLU A 18 -16.92 -2.91 18.00
C GLU A 18 -17.08 -4.45 18.11
N LYS A 19 -16.47 -5.19 17.20
CA LYS A 19 -16.52 -6.66 17.16
C LYS A 19 -15.44 -7.33 17.99
N ALA A 20 -14.39 -6.61 18.39
CA ALA A 20 -13.29 -7.19 19.13
C ALA A 20 -13.71 -7.55 20.56
N SER A 21 -13.38 -8.77 20.96
CA SER A 21 -13.63 -9.27 22.30
C SER A 21 -12.47 -10.18 22.71
N PHE A 22 -11.91 -9.92 23.91
CA PHE A 22 -10.75 -10.65 24.41
C PHE A 22 -10.98 -11.07 25.85
N ASP A 23 -10.45 -12.22 26.25
CA ASP A 23 -10.43 -12.62 27.63
C ASP A 23 -9.48 -11.74 28.44
N LYS A 24 -10.00 -11.15 29.50
CA LYS A 24 -9.17 -10.41 30.48
C LYS A 24 -8.56 -11.42 31.44
N ILE A 25 -7.26 -11.63 31.36
CA ILE A 25 -6.52 -12.54 32.24
C ILE A 25 -5.93 -11.77 33.41
N ASP A 26 -6.22 -12.22 34.64
CA ASP A 26 -5.53 -11.75 35.82
C ASP A 26 -4.09 -12.28 35.80
N LYS A 27 -3.11 -11.38 35.69
CA LYS A 27 -1.68 -11.75 35.60
C LYS A 27 -1.14 -12.46 36.83
N ARG A 28 -1.79 -12.28 38.02
CA ARG A 28 -1.35 -12.86 39.27
C ARG A 28 -1.83 -14.31 39.43
N THR A 29 -3.08 -14.59 38.99
CA THR A 29 -3.70 -15.91 39.18
C THR A 29 -3.69 -16.70 37.88
N ASN A 30 -3.37 -16.09 36.73
CA ASN A 30 -3.49 -16.62 35.37
C ASN A 30 -4.91 -17.13 35.02
N GLN A 31 -5.92 -16.61 35.72
CA GLN A 31 -7.32 -16.96 35.51
C GLN A 31 -8.07 -15.88 34.74
N LYS A 32 -9.12 -16.26 34.08
CA LYS A 32 -10.01 -15.34 33.37
C LYS A 32 -10.77 -14.49 34.37
N ALA A 33 -10.53 -13.18 34.35
CA ALA A 33 -11.15 -12.18 35.26
C ALA A 33 -12.33 -11.45 34.57
N GLY A 34 -12.68 -11.81 33.33
CA GLY A 34 -13.79 -11.20 32.61
C GLY A 34 -13.53 -11.13 31.09
N ILE A 35 -14.32 -10.30 30.41
CA ILE A 35 -14.20 -10.03 28.96
C ILE A 35 -13.82 -8.57 28.78
N LEU A 36 -12.85 -8.31 27.94
CA LEU A 36 -12.47 -6.98 27.47
C LEU A 36 -13.11 -6.73 26.11
N LYS A 37 -14.00 -5.76 26.04
CA LYS A 37 -14.64 -5.27 24.80
C LYS A 37 -14.77 -3.75 24.86
N LEU A 38 -15.02 -3.13 23.72
CA LEU A 38 -15.34 -1.71 23.66
C LEU A 38 -16.72 -1.47 24.30
N GLU A 39 -16.77 -0.59 25.32
CA GLU A 39 -18.00 -0.22 26.03
C GLU A 39 -18.39 1.24 25.81
N LYS A 40 -17.46 2.04 25.29
CA LYS A 40 -17.65 3.47 25.05
C LYS A 40 -18.01 3.73 23.58
N PRO A 41 -18.72 4.83 23.30
CA PRO A 41 -19.02 5.22 21.92
C PRO A 41 -17.77 5.32 21.07
N ILE A 42 -17.91 4.94 19.78
CA ILE A 42 -16.85 5.08 18.77
C ILE A 42 -17.41 5.70 17.51
N GLU A 43 -16.76 6.75 17.03
CA GLU A 43 -17.19 7.50 15.85
C GLU A 43 -16.07 7.53 14.79
N VAL A 44 -16.50 7.56 13.53
CA VAL A 44 -15.57 7.71 12.41
C VAL A 44 -15.34 9.19 12.15
N VAL A 45 -14.08 9.61 12.25
CA VAL A 45 -13.63 10.94 11.86
C VAL A 45 -12.67 10.76 10.68
N PHE A 46 -13.13 11.14 9.49
CA PHE A 46 -12.34 11.02 8.26
C PHE A 46 -11.11 11.92 8.33
N GLU A 47 -9.91 11.36 8.10
CA GLU A 47 -8.65 12.11 8.23
C GLU A 47 -8.52 13.24 7.18
N GLY A 48 -9.08 13.02 5.97
CA GLY A 48 -8.95 13.97 4.88
C GLY A 48 -7.56 13.97 4.23
N VAL A 49 -7.39 14.94 3.33
CA VAL A 49 -6.12 15.25 2.67
C VAL A 49 -6.01 16.75 2.46
N ASP A 50 -4.83 17.31 2.66
CA ASP A 50 -4.57 18.73 2.40
C ASP A 50 -4.51 18.99 0.88
N LEU A 51 -5.58 19.57 0.34
CA LEU A 51 -5.69 19.92 -1.09
C LEU A 51 -4.85 21.14 -1.48
N THR A 52 -4.24 21.85 -0.52
CA THR A 52 -3.27 22.92 -0.82
C THR A 52 -1.89 22.33 -1.16
N THR A 53 -1.60 21.15 -0.63
CA THR A 53 -0.35 20.43 -0.86
C THR A 53 -0.50 19.33 -1.90
N TYR A 54 -1.59 18.55 -1.85
CA TYR A 54 -1.82 17.40 -2.74
C TYR A 54 -2.86 17.74 -3.82
N GLY A 55 -2.51 17.52 -5.06
CA GLY A 55 -3.37 17.74 -6.22
C GLY A 55 -2.61 17.87 -7.52
N THR A 56 -3.34 18.18 -8.59
CA THR A 56 -2.75 18.34 -9.94
C THR A 56 -2.23 19.75 -10.21
N LYS A 57 -2.62 20.75 -9.44
CA LYS A 57 -2.12 22.11 -9.54
C LYS A 57 -0.84 22.22 -8.70
N LEU A 58 0.30 21.91 -9.31
CA LEU A 58 1.59 22.34 -8.78
C LEU A 58 1.70 23.83 -9.05
N GLU A 59 1.87 24.64 -8.01
CA GLU A 59 2.35 26.01 -8.23
C GLU A 59 3.73 25.89 -8.88
N HIS A 60 3.84 26.40 -10.10
CA HIS A 60 5.04 26.28 -10.94
C HIS A 60 6.25 27.08 -10.44
N THR A 61 6.25 27.53 -9.20
CA THR A 61 7.22 28.51 -8.64
C THR A 61 8.42 27.87 -7.95
N THR A 62 8.45 26.57 -7.73
CA THR A 62 9.63 25.89 -7.15
C THR A 62 10.30 24.99 -8.19
N PRO A 63 11.65 25.02 -8.29
CA PRO A 63 12.38 24.04 -9.09
C PRO A 63 11.96 22.63 -8.65
N LYS A 64 11.74 21.74 -9.61
CA LYS A 64 11.45 20.33 -9.30
C LYS A 64 12.61 19.78 -8.48
N SER A 65 12.35 19.38 -7.24
CA SER A 65 13.35 18.80 -6.34
C SER A 65 13.62 17.34 -6.66
N LEU A 66 12.62 16.66 -7.28
CA LEU A 66 12.68 15.22 -7.54
C LEU A 66 13.22 14.93 -8.94
N ASP A 67 14.43 14.36 -9.00
CA ASP A 67 15.02 13.86 -10.25
C ASP A 67 14.79 12.36 -10.43
N LEU A 68 14.02 12.00 -11.46
CA LEU A 68 13.80 10.62 -11.91
C LEU A 68 14.42 10.36 -13.29
N SER A 69 15.44 11.12 -13.70
CA SER A 69 16.12 10.99 -15.01
C SER A 69 16.72 9.58 -15.20
N ASN A 70 17.23 8.98 -14.13
CA ASN A 70 17.79 7.63 -14.14
C ASN A 70 16.76 6.51 -14.38
N ILE A 71 15.45 6.78 -14.28
CA ILE A 71 14.39 5.85 -14.63
C ILE A 71 14.12 5.99 -16.13
N LYS A 72 14.43 4.96 -16.91
CA LYS A 72 14.35 5.00 -18.39
C LYS A 72 12.92 4.87 -18.92
N GLU A 73 12.06 4.20 -18.17
CA GLU A 73 10.70 3.88 -18.57
C GLU A 73 9.78 5.10 -18.47
N SER A 74 8.92 5.27 -19.48
CA SER A 74 7.88 6.32 -19.50
C SER A 74 6.59 5.89 -18.79
N PHE A 75 6.47 4.61 -18.43
CA PHE A 75 5.35 4.04 -17.68
C PHE A 75 5.85 3.36 -16.42
N CYS A 76 5.58 3.97 -15.27
CA CYS A 76 5.93 3.40 -13.98
C CYS A 76 4.69 3.22 -13.12
N TYR A 77 4.58 2.04 -12.50
CA TYR A 77 3.75 1.83 -11.33
C TYR A 77 4.47 2.37 -10.10
N LEU A 78 3.72 2.93 -9.17
CA LEU A 78 4.24 3.43 -7.90
C LEU A 78 3.67 2.62 -6.74
N PHE A 79 4.52 2.17 -5.84
CA PHE A 79 4.15 1.70 -4.51
C PHE A 79 4.71 2.67 -3.48
N VAL A 80 3.92 2.99 -2.44
CA VAL A 80 4.34 3.81 -1.30
C VAL A 80 4.04 3.08 0.00
N GLY A 81 5.05 2.91 0.85
CA GLY A 81 4.87 2.30 2.16
C GLY A 81 6.12 1.64 2.71
N HIS A 82 6.02 1.11 3.93
CA HIS A 82 7.13 0.40 4.58
C HIS A 82 7.11 -1.09 4.21
N TRP A 83 8.27 -1.64 3.88
CA TRP A 83 8.46 -3.08 3.75
C TRP A 83 8.91 -3.65 5.08
N MET A 84 7.95 -3.82 5.96
CA MET A 84 8.16 -4.22 7.34
C MET A 84 8.54 -5.70 7.49
N GLN A 85 8.65 -6.14 8.76
CA GLN A 85 8.88 -7.50 9.17
C GLN A 85 7.88 -8.50 8.57
N GLY A 86 8.35 -9.69 8.28
CA GLY A 86 7.60 -10.83 7.76
C GLY A 86 8.41 -11.66 6.79
N SER A 87 8.18 -12.97 6.76
CA SER A 87 8.67 -13.85 5.70
C SER A 87 8.10 -13.43 4.35
N PHE A 88 8.62 -13.99 3.27
CA PHE A 88 8.14 -13.66 1.92
C PHE A 88 6.62 -13.86 1.80
N GLY A 89 5.92 -12.79 1.41
CA GLY A 89 4.45 -12.78 1.30
C GLY A 89 3.69 -12.60 2.62
N HIS A 90 4.39 -12.40 3.72
CA HIS A 90 3.81 -12.24 5.05
C HIS A 90 4.16 -10.92 5.73
N ASP A 91 4.67 -9.94 4.99
CA ASP A 91 4.73 -8.54 5.44
C ASP A 91 3.37 -7.84 5.25
N ARG A 92 3.02 -6.91 6.13
CA ARG A 92 1.71 -6.24 6.12
C ARG A 92 1.37 -5.55 4.80
N LYS A 93 2.36 -4.97 4.12
CA LYS A 93 2.15 -4.30 2.82
C LYS A 93 2.24 -5.25 1.62
N ASN A 94 2.64 -6.51 1.85
CA ASN A 94 2.75 -7.57 0.83
C ASN A 94 3.66 -7.20 -0.34
N VAL A 95 4.73 -6.45 -0.03
CA VAL A 95 5.64 -5.88 -1.05
C VAL A 95 6.39 -6.96 -1.82
N GLY A 96 6.78 -8.04 -1.12
CA GLY A 96 7.47 -9.17 -1.75
C GLY A 96 6.63 -9.82 -2.85
N VAL A 97 5.34 -10.04 -2.59
CA VAL A 97 4.40 -10.59 -3.59
C VAL A 97 4.19 -9.60 -4.73
N LEU A 98 4.03 -8.30 -4.44
CA LEU A 98 3.92 -7.28 -5.48
C LEU A 98 5.11 -7.32 -6.43
N VAL A 99 6.34 -7.32 -5.92
CA VAL A 99 7.56 -7.35 -6.73
C VAL A 99 7.64 -8.64 -7.55
N LYS A 100 7.37 -9.79 -6.94
CA LYS A 100 7.38 -11.10 -7.64
C LYS A 100 6.35 -11.13 -8.77
N GLU A 101 5.12 -10.72 -8.48
CA GLU A 101 4.06 -10.76 -9.49
C GLU A 101 4.24 -9.69 -10.57
N PHE A 102 4.85 -8.56 -10.26
CA PHE A 102 5.28 -7.59 -11.25
C PHE A 102 6.30 -8.19 -12.24
N TYR A 103 7.35 -8.84 -11.73
CA TYR A 103 8.30 -9.56 -12.60
C TYR A 103 7.60 -10.62 -13.45
N ASN A 104 6.77 -11.48 -12.83
CA ASN A 104 6.04 -12.53 -13.53
C ASN A 104 5.08 -12.01 -14.60
N THR A 105 4.51 -10.83 -14.38
CA THR A 105 3.57 -10.22 -15.33
C THR A 105 4.26 -9.69 -16.58
N PHE A 106 5.45 -9.10 -16.41
CA PHE A 106 6.12 -8.35 -17.47
C PHE A 106 7.44 -8.98 -17.95
N LYS A 107 7.82 -10.15 -17.41
CA LYS A 107 8.92 -10.93 -17.98
C LYS A 107 8.58 -11.32 -19.43
N ASP A 108 9.58 -11.45 -20.25
CA ASP A 108 9.49 -11.94 -21.63
C ASP A 108 8.62 -11.09 -22.58
N ILE A 109 8.09 -9.95 -22.14
CA ILE A 109 7.42 -9.02 -23.04
C ILE A 109 8.44 -8.44 -24.01
N LYS A 110 8.13 -8.54 -25.31
CA LYS A 110 8.89 -7.88 -26.38
C LYS A 110 8.53 -6.39 -26.43
N GLY A 111 9.54 -5.54 -26.64
CA GLY A 111 9.36 -4.10 -26.70
C GLY A 111 9.38 -3.40 -25.33
N SER A 112 8.70 -2.26 -25.24
CA SER A 112 8.71 -1.41 -24.04
C SER A 112 7.99 -2.08 -22.88
N LYS A 113 8.62 -2.10 -21.71
CA LYS A 113 8.08 -2.63 -20.44
C LYS A 113 7.80 -1.49 -19.48
N PRO A 114 6.82 -1.65 -18.59
CA PRO A 114 6.68 -0.73 -17.46
C PRO A 114 7.77 -0.99 -16.42
N ALA A 115 8.02 0.00 -15.55
CA ALA A 115 8.80 -0.17 -14.34
C ALA A 115 7.91 -0.15 -13.09
N LEU A 116 8.45 -0.62 -11.97
CA LEU A 116 7.87 -0.44 -10.64
C LEU A 116 8.80 0.43 -9.81
N ILE A 117 8.29 1.53 -9.29
CA ILE A 117 8.97 2.40 -8.34
C ILE A 117 8.45 2.02 -6.94
N LEU A 118 9.36 1.65 -6.06
CA LEU A 118 9.09 1.43 -4.64
C LEU A 118 9.59 2.65 -3.86
N LYS A 119 8.69 3.52 -3.40
CA LYS A 119 8.99 4.52 -2.37
C LYS A 119 8.84 3.81 -1.03
N ALA A 120 9.94 3.27 -0.53
CA ALA A 120 9.89 2.33 0.59
C ALA A 120 11.07 2.43 1.55
N SER A 121 10.81 2.11 2.84
CA SER A 121 11.79 1.89 3.88
C SER A 121 11.39 0.66 4.74
N VAL A 122 12.23 0.23 5.67
CA VAL A 122 11.89 -0.80 6.67
C VAL A 122 11.47 -0.19 8.02
N GLY A 123 10.89 1.00 7.98
CA GLY A 123 10.46 1.77 9.17
C GLY A 123 11.12 3.14 9.18
N THR A 124 12.44 3.20 9.17
CA THR A 124 13.22 4.44 9.06
C THR A 124 14.02 4.47 7.76
N SER A 125 14.29 5.65 7.25
CA SER A 125 15.16 5.84 6.07
C SER A 125 16.61 5.85 6.51
N SER A 126 17.38 4.86 6.07
CA SER A 126 18.82 4.72 6.37
C SER A 126 19.51 3.92 5.28
N TYR A 127 20.84 3.96 5.27
CA TYR A 127 21.64 3.12 4.37
C TYR A 127 21.35 1.63 4.59
N ILE A 128 21.24 1.19 5.85
CA ILE A 128 20.93 -0.21 6.21
C ILE A 128 19.55 -0.59 5.68
N SER A 129 18.54 0.26 5.89
CA SER A 129 17.20 0.07 5.36
C SER A 129 17.20 -0.09 3.83
N ARG A 130 17.96 0.76 3.16
CA ARG A 130 18.11 0.72 1.70
C ARG A 130 18.71 -0.61 1.23
N GLU A 131 19.84 -1.03 1.80
CA GLU A 131 20.51 -2.28 1.43
C GLU A 131 19.65 -3.51 1.72
N GLU A 132 18.92 -3.52 2.83
CA GLU A 132 17.97 -4.61 3.14
C GLU A 132 16.91 -4.76 2.05
N ILE A 133 16.29 -3.65 1.61
CA ILE A 133 15.28 -3.70 0.55
C ILE A 133 15.89 -4.12 -0.78
N LEU A 134 17.05 -3.60 -1.14
CA LEU A 134 17.74 -3.99 -2.38
C LEU A 134 18.07 -5.49 -2.39
N ASN A 135 18.51 -6.05 -1.26
CA ASN A 135 18.76 -7.48 -1.11
C ASN A 135 17.48 -8.32 -1.26
N LYS A 136 16.36 -7.86 -0.67
CA LYS A 136 15.05 -8.52 -0.87
C LYS A 136 14.64 -8.51 -2.35
N ILE A 137 14.76 -7.37 -3.04
CA ILE A 137 14.46 -7.26 -4.47
C ILE A 137 15.36 -8.19 -5.29
N ALA A 138 16.67 -8.18 -5.01
CA ALA A 138 17.63 -9.03 -5.72
C ALA A 138 17.36 -10.53 -5.52
N LYS A 139 16.97 -10.95 -4.30
CA LYS A 139 16.56 -12.32 -4.00
C LYS A 139 15.34 -12.74 -4.81
N ILE A 140 14.31 -11.88 -4.86
CA ILE A 140 13.11 -12.14 -5.66
C ILE A 140 13.48 -12.21 -7.15
N ARG A 141 14.26 -11.23 -7.65
CA ARG A 141 14.70 -11.20 -9.06
C ARG A 141 15.39 -12.49 -9.46
N ARG A 142 16.31 -13.01 -8.64
CA ARG A 142 17.02 -14.29 -8.88
C ARG A 142 16.10 -15.49 -8.88
N SER A 143 14.97 -15.45 -8.17
CA SER A 143 14.00 -16.56 -8.13
C SER A 143 13.13 -16.65 -9.40
N ILE A 144 13.17 -15.63 -10.26
CA ILE A 144 12.37 -15.63 -11.50
C ILE A 144 13.19 -16.21 -12.64
N ASN A 145 12.70 -17.28 -13.25
CA ASN A 145 13.35 -17.90 -14.40
C ASN A 145 13.10 -17.08 -15.68
N SER A 146 13.85 -15.99 -15.84
CA SER A 146 13.92 -15.17 -17.07
C SER A 146 15.09 -14.20 -17.00
N LYS A 147 15.74 -14.00 -18.15
CA LYS A 147 16.78 -12.96 -18.32
C LYS A 147 16.20 -11.60 -18.70
N ASN A 148 14.97 -11.57 -19.20
CA ASN A 148 14.34 -10.37 -19.75
C ASN A 148 13.25 -9.81 -18.78
N LEU A 149 13.69 -9.33 -17.61
CA LEU A 149 12.79 -8.80 -16.57
C LEU A 149 12.60 -7.28 -16.69
N PRO A 150 11.43 -6.76 -16.27
CA PRO A 150 11.22 -5.31 -16.13
C PRO A 150 12.11 -4.75 -15.00
N ASN A 151 12.26 -3.42 -14.93
CA ASN A 151 13.02 -2.80 -13.86
C ASN A 151 12.13 -2.52 -12.62
N VAL A 152 12.77 -2.65 -11.45
CA VAL A 152 12.21 -2.24 -10.16
C VAL A 152 13.21 -1.26 -9.55
N TYR A 153 12.76 -0.05 -9.26
CA TYR A 153 13.55 1.03 -8.70
C TYR A 153 13.15 1.26 -7.24
N LEU A 154 14.12 1.61 -6.42
CA LEU A 154 13.91 1.96 -5.01
C LEU A 154 14.19 3.45 -4.80
N LEU A 155 13.21 4.15 -4.26
CA LEU A 155 13.34 5.47 -3.67
C LEU A 155 13.30 5.30 -2.15
N ASN A 156 14.48 5.32 -1.54
CA ASN A 156 14.64 5.24 -0.09
C ASN A 156 15.13 6.60 0.41
N GLY A 157 14.44 7.17 1.36
CA GLY A 157 14.69 8.52 1.90
C GLY A 157 13.42 9.11 2.47
N ASP A 158 13.54 10.14 3.29
CA ASP A 158 12.39 10.90 3.77
C ASP A 158 12.07 11.98 2.74
N PHE A 159 10.81 12.05 2.34
CA PHE A 159 10.29 13.01 1.39
C PHE A 159 9.33 13.94 2.14
N THR A 160 9.43 15.22 1.85
CA THR A 160 8.42 16.20 2.26
C THR A 160 7.11 15.94 1.52
N ASP A 161 6.01 16.47 2.02
CA ASP A 161 4.70 16.36 1.37
C ASP A 161 4.71 16.95 -0.05
N LYS A 162 5.46 18.02 -0.28
CA LYS A 162 5.66 18.60 -1.61
C LYS A 162 6.39 17.64 -2.55
N GLU A 163 7.49 17.01 -2.12
CA GLU A 163 8.21 16.01 -2.91
C GLU A 163 7.35 14.76 -3.16
N MET A 164 6.52 14.35 -2.19
CA MET A 164 5.56 13.27 -2.39
C MET A 164 4.53 13.67 -3.46
N ASN A 165 3.99 14.88 -3.43
CA ASN A 165 3.07 15.35 -4.47
C ASN A 165 3.75 15.46 -5.85
N GLU A 166 5.01 15.90 -5.91
CA GLU A 166 5.82 15.89 -7.15
C GLU A 166 5.97 14.45 -7.69
N LEU A 167 6.27 13.48 -6.82
CA LEU A 167 6.37 12.07 -7.19
C LEU A 167 5.04 11.55 -7.73
N TYR A 168 3.94 11.82 -7.04
CA TYR A 168 2.60 11.40 -7.47
C TYR A 168 2.22 11.97 -8.83
N ASN A 169 2.53 13.24 -9.08
CA ASN A 169 2.23 13.93 -10.33
C ASN A 169 3.27 13.71 -11.44
N HIS A 170 4.43 13.13 -11.13
CA HIS A 170 5.50 12.96 -12.10
C HIS A 170 5.02 12.23 -13.36
N SER A 171 5.45 12.71 -14.54
CA SER A 171 4.94 12.23 -15.85
C SER A 171 5.21 10.74 -16.11
N LYS A 172 6.27 10.18 -15.54
CA LYS A 172 6.60 8.74 -15.62
C LYS A 172 5.72 7.87 -14.72
N VAL A 173 5.20 8.40 -13.60
CA VAL A 173 4.28 7.69 -12.70
C VAL A 173 2.89 7.69 -13.31
N LYS A 174 2.40 6.52 -13.70
CA LYS A 174 1.12 6.36 -14.40
C LYS A 174 0.03 5.76 -13.54
N ALA A 175 0.35 4.93 -12.57
CA ALA A 175 -0.63 4.31 -11.68
C ALA A 175 0.01 3.99 -10.33
N MET A 176 -0.79 3.98 -9.26
CA MET A 176 -0.37 3.44 -7.97
C MET A 176 -0.85 2.00 -7.82
N VAL A 177 -0.05 1.19 -7.11
CA VAL A 177 -0.43 -0.18 -6.75
C VAL A 177 -0.13 -0.43 -5.27
N SER A 178 -1.13 -0.91 -4.53
CA SER A 178 -1.02 -1.31 -3.13
C SER A 178 -1.65 -2.68 -2.92
N THR A 179 -0.86 -3.62 -2.47
CA THR A 179 -1.27 -4.99 -2.15
C THR A 179 -1.40 -5.20 -0.64
N THR A 180 -1.63 -4.12 0.09
CA THR A 180 -1.68 -4.13 1.56
C THR A 180 -2.66 -5.17 2.10
N LYS A 181 -2.27 -5.80 3.19
CA LYS A 181 -3.11 -6.77 3.91
C LYS A 181 -4.07 -6.10 4.91
N GLY A 182 -3.93 -4.79 5.11
CA GLY A 182 -4.80 -3.96 5.94
C GLY A 182 -4.26 -2.56 6.17
N GLU A 183 -5.17 -1.60 6.13
CA GLU A 183 -4.95 -0.18 6.44
C GLU A 183 -5.99 0.30 7.45
N GLY A 184 -5.54 1.11 8.41
CA GLY A 184 -6.49 1.87 9.24
C GLY A 184 -7.25 2.90 8.42
N PHE A 185 -6.53 3.60 7.53
CA PHE A 185 -7.06 4.59 6.61
C PHE A 185 -6.49 4.46 5.20
N GLY A 186 -5.17 4.59 5.06
CA GLY A 186 -4.50 4.46 3.77
C GLY A 186 -4.14 5.81 3.14
N ARG A 187 -3.58 6.74 3.92
CA ARG A 187 -3.18 8.09 3.49
C ARG A 187 -2.51 8.16 2.11
N PRO A 188 -1.48 7.36 1.78
CA PRO A 188 -0.84 7.43 0.47
C PRO A 188 -1.80 7.16 -0.70
N LEU A 189 -2.82 6.32 -0.51
CA LEU A 189 -3.85 6.05 -1.52
C LEU A 189 -4.78 7.25 -1.70
N LEU A 190 -5.17 7.92 -0.60
CA LEU A 190 -5.98 9.13 -0.66
C LEU A 190 -5.22 10.27 -1.32
N GLU A 191 -3.98 10.52 -0.89
CA GLU A 191 -3.08 11.53 -1.47
C GLU A 191 -2.89 11.31 -2.98
N PHE A 192 -2.61 10.07 -3.38
CA PHE A 192 -2.45 9.75 -4.81
C PHE A 192 -3.75 9.91 -5.61
N SER A 193 -4.92 9.63 -5.02
CA SER A 193 -6.21 9.76 -5.69
C SER A 193 -6.48 11.18 -6.20
N THR A 194 -5.95 12.19 -5.51
CA THR A 194 -6.06 13.61 -5.92
C THR A 194 -5.42 13.91 -7.27
N THR A 195 -4.52 13.05 -7.76
CA THR A 195 -3.92 13.17 -9.09
C THR A 195 -4.85 12.76 -10.23
N GLY A 196 -5.90 12.03 -9.95
CA GLY A 196 -6.78 11.43 -10.94
C GLY A 196 -6.12 10.33 -11.78
N LYS A 197 -4.99 9.76 -11.32
CA LYS A 197 -4.34 8.62 -11.98
C LYS A 197 -4.92 7.29 -11.49
N PRO A 198 -4.83 6.21 -12.30
CA PRO A 198 -5.34 4.89 -11.92
C PRO A 198 -4.74 4.35 -10.63
N ILE A 199 -5.57 3.69 -9.82
CA ILE A 199 -5.17 3.00 -8.59
C ILE A 199 -5.54 1.52 -8.70
N ILE A 200 -4.62 0.64 -8.29
CA ILE A 200 -4.85 -0.77 -7.97
C ILE A 200 -4.67 -0.92 -6.47
N ALA A 201 -5.68 -1.37 -5.75
CA ALA A 201 -5.60 -1.57 -4.30
C ALA A 201 -6.27 -2.88 -3.87
N SER A 202 -5.90 -3.41 -2.72
CA SER A 202 -6.63 -4.54 -2.11
C SER A 202 -8.08 -4.14 -1.84
N GLY A 203 -9.03 -5.06 -2.09
CA GLY A 203 -10.46 -4.80 -1.90
C GLY A 203 -10.91 -4.99 -0.46
N TRP A 204 -10.13 -4.50 0.53
CA TRP A 204 -10.42 -4.68 1.94
C TRP A 204 -9.75 -3.62 2.81
N SER A 205 -10.41 -3.22 3.88
CA SER A 205 -9.96 -2.32 4.96
C SER A 205 -10.23 -0.82 4.74
N GLY A 206 -9.62 0.04 5.54
CA GLY A 206 -10.01 1.44 5.72
C GLY A 206 -10.02 2.31 4.46
N HIS A 207 -9.17 2.02 3.48
CA HIS A 207 -9.14 2.79 2.23
C HIS A 207 -10.37 2.58 1.34
N LEU A 208 -11.23 1.62 1.64
CA LEU A 208 -12.51 1.45 0.93
C LEU A 208 -13.52 2.55 1.24
N ASP A 209 -13.30 3.33 2.31
CA ASP A 209 -14.16 4.45 2.64
C ASP A 209 -14.07 5.59 1.61
N PHE A 210 -12.98 5.65 0.82
CA PHE A 210 -12.79 6.69 -0.20
C PHE A 210 -12.44 6.15 -1.59
N LEU A 211 -12.06 4.88 -1.75
CA LEU A 211 -11.81 4.29 -3.07
C LEU A 211 -13.08 3.67 -3.66
N ASN A 212 -13.62 4.30 -4.70
CA ASN A 212 -14.83 3.83 -5.37
C ASN A 212 -14.53 2.67 -6.32
N THR A 213 -15.32 1.58 -6.23
CA THR A 213 -15.19 0.39 -7.08
C THR A 213 -15.38 0.64 -8.57
N GLY A 214 -16.13 1.70 -8.94
CA GLY A 214 -16.34 2.07 -10.35
C GLY A 214 -15.11 2.71 -11.01
N PHE A 215 -14.25 3.33 -10.22
CA PHE A 215 -13.13 4.15 -10.69
C PHE A 215 -11.77 3.58 -10.32
N THR A 216 -11.70 2.79 -9.24
CA THR A 216 -10.49 2.12 -8.74
C THR A 216 -10.54 0.63 -9.03
N THR A 217 -9.40 0.05 -9.36
CA THR A 217 -9.27 -1.42 -9.51
C THR A 217 -9.04 -2.07 -8.16
N LEU A 218 -10.10 -2.57 -7.54
CA LEU A 218 -10.04 -3.29 -6.27
C LEU A 218 -9.76 -4.78 -6.49
N LEU A 219 -8.66 -5.26 -5.91
CA LEU A 219 -8.21 -6.65 -6.00
C LEU A 219 -9.05 -7.54 -5.11
N LYS A 220 -9.54 -8.66 -5.65
CA LYS A 220 -10.16 -9.73 -4.88
C LYS A 220 -9.11 -10.48 -4.07
N GLY A 221 -9.57 -11.16 -3.02
CA GLY A 221 -8.72 -11.97 -2.15
C GLY A 221 -9.54 -12.65 -1.05
N HIS A 222 -8.86 -13.05 0.01
CA HIS A 222 -9.48 -13.71 1.17
C HIS A 222 -8.79 -13.28 2.48
N LEU A 223 -9.42 -13.54 3.60
CA LEU A 223 -8.83 -13.34 4.92
C LEU A 223 -8.04 -14.61 5.32
N GLU A 224 -6.82 -14.40 5.79
CA GLU A 224 -5.97 -15.44 6.37
C GLU A 224 -5.45 -14.98 7.75
N ASN A 225 -5.00 -15.91 8.59
CA ASN A 225 -4.40 -15.56 9.88
C ASN A 225 -3.07 -14.83 9.65
N VAL A 226 -2.73 -13.96 10.59
CA VAL A 226 -1.42 -13.31 10.60
C VAL A 226 -0.34 -14.37 10.79
N HIS A 227 0.64 -14.38 9.87
CA HIS A 227 1.74 -15.34 9.94
C HIS A 227 2.67 -15.03 11.12
N PRO A 228 3.16 -16.03 11.89
CA PRO A 228 4.01 -15.81 13.06
C PRO A 228 5.23 -14.92 12.79
N SER A 229 5.82 -14.98 11.58
CA SER A 229 6.98 -14.14 11.21
C SER A 229 6.67 -12.63 11.16
N ALA A 230 5.41 -12.24 11.09
CA ALA A 230 4.95 -10.86 11.09
C ALA A 230 4.32 -10.46 12.44
N ALA A 231 3.98 -11.43 13.27
CA ALA A 231 3.36 -11.19 14.56
C ALA A 231 4.32 -10.47 15.53
N ASN A 232 3.77 -9.55 16.32
CA ASN A 232 4.49 -8.78 17.33
C ASN A 232 3.48 -8.27 18.37
N ASN A 233 3.91 -7.38 19.29
CA ASN A 233 3.04 -6.82 20.32
C ASN A 233 1.84 -6.00 19.80
N TRP A 234 1.85 -5.59 18.53
CA TRP A 234 0.80 -4.78 17.90
C TRP A 234 -0.02 -5.57 16.89
N LEU A 235 0.57 -6.59 16.28
CA LEU A 235 -0.05 -7.44 15.28
C LEU A 235 -0.03 -8.88 15.80
N ILE A 236 -1.13 -9.30 16.43
CA ILE A 236 -1.24 -10.61 17.07
C ILE A 236 -1.54 -11.71 16.03
N ALA A 237 -1.00 -12.91 16.27
CA ALA A 237 -1.08 -14.02 15.32
C ALA A 237 -2.51 -14.52 15.09
N GLU A 238 -3.39 -14.39 16.08
CA GLU A 238 -4.80 -14.77 16.03
C GLU A 238 -5.65 -13.84 15.17
N SER A 239 -5.13 -12.64 14.85
CA SER A 239 -5.79 -11.69 13.96
C SER A 239 -5.78 -12.19 12.52
N LYS A 240 -6.72 -11.68 11.75
CA LYS A 240 -6.80 -11.93 10.31
C LYS A 240 -6.48 -10.67 9.53
N TRP A 241 -5.84 -10.88 8.39
CA TRP A 241 -5.58 -9.86 7.39
C TRP A 241 -5.93 -10.35 5.99
N PHE A 242 -5.93 -9.43 5.03
CA PHE A 242 -6.35 -9.74 3.67
C PHE A 242 -5.18 -10.19 2.80
N GLN A 243 -5.34 -11.28 2.09
CA GLN A 243 -4.41 -11.74 1.06
C GLN A 243 -5.02 -11.54 -0.31
N VAL A 244 -4.37 -10.72 -1.14
CA VAL A 244 -4.81 -10.49 -2.52
C VAL A 244 -4.59 -11.74 -3.38
N ASP A 245 -5.50 -11.97 -4.35
CA ASP A 245 -5.30 -13.00 -5.37
C ASP A 245 -4.17 -12.59 -6.33
N PRO A 246 -3.06 -13.35 -6.40
CA PRO A 246 -1.94 -13.02 -7.30
C PRO A 246 -2.33 -13.01 -8.79
N LYS A 247 -3.30 -13.84 -9.19
CA LYS A 247 -3.81 -13.88 -10.58
C LYS A 247 -4.56 -12.59 -10.91
N GLY A 248 -5.40 -12.12 -10.00
CA GLY A 248 -6.11 -10.84 -10.12
C GLY A 248 -5.14 -9.67 -10.21
N LEU A 249 -4.09 -9.64 -9.36
CA LEU A 249 -3.05 -8.63 -9.41
C LEU A 249 -2.33 -8.60 -10.77
N LYS A 250 -1.87 -9.75 -11.27
CA LYS A 250 -1.22 -9.85 -12.60
C LYS A 250 -2.10 -9.33 -13.72
N ASN A 251 -3.37 -9.72 -13.71
CA ASN A 251 -4.34 -9.30 -14.73
C ASN A 251 -4.55 -7.78 -14.68
N SER A 252 -4.71 -7.20 -13.48
CA SER A 252 -4.90 -5.76 -13.28
C SER A 252 -3.70 -4.96 -13.75
N LEU A 253 -2.48 -5.37 -13.39
CA LEU A 253 -1.24 -4.76 -13.86
C LEU A 253 -1.17 -4.78 -15.40
N LYS A 254 -1.38 -5.94 -16.01
CA LYS A 254 -1.34 -6.09 -17.48
C LYS A 254 -2.40 -5.26 -18.20
N THR A 255 -3.61 -5.20 -17.63
CA THR A 255 -4.74 -4.50 -18.25
C THR A 255 -4.55 -2.98 -18.19
N ILE A 256 -4.15 -2.42 -17.03
CA ILE A 256 -3.89 -0.98 -16.90
C ILE A 256 -2.73 -0.55 -17.80
N PHE A 257 -1.66 -1.33 -17.91
CA PHE A 257 -0.57 -1.02 -18.84
C PHE A 257 -1.03 -0.95 -20.29
N LYS A 258 -1.84 -1.94 -20.74
CA LYS A 258 -2.34 -2.00 -22.12
C LYS A 258 -3.42 -0.98 -22.42
N LYS A 259 -4.30 -0.70 -21.46
CA LYS A 259 -5.49 0.14 -21.63
C LYS A 259 -5.40 1.45 -20.79
N TYR A 260 -4.21 1.99 -20.65
CA TYR A 260 -3.96 3.14 -19.76
C TYR A 260 -4.91 4.31 -19.99
N LYS A 261 -5.21 4.67 -21.23
CA LYS A 261 -6.12 5.78 -21.55
C LYS A 261 -7.51 5.59 -20.92
N GLU A 262 -8.08 4.39 -21.02
CA GLU A 262 -9.38 4.05 -20.42
C GLU A 262 -9.34 4.20 -18.91
N TYR A 263 -8.32 3.61 -18.25
CA TYR A 263 -8.20 3.67 -16.80
C TYR A 263 -7.83 5.08 -16.28
N SER A 264 -7.13 5.88 -17.06
CA SER A 264 -6.86 7.28 -16.73
C SER A 264 -8.13 8.14 -16.71
N ILE A 265 -9.11 7.84 -17.59
CA ILE A 265 -10.42 8.51 -17.56
C ILE A 265 -11.17 8.15 -16.28
N LYS A 266 -11.20 6.85 -15.91
CA LYS A 266 -11.82 6.39 -14.66
C LYS A 266 -11.16 7.00 -13.43
N GLY A 267 -9.82 7.06 -13.40
CA GLY A 267 -9.09 7.66 -12.29
C GLY A 267 -9.41 9.13 -12.05
N LYS A 268 -9.70 9.89 -13.11
CA LYS A 268 -10.15 11.29 -12.99
C LYS A 268 -11.52 11.42 -12.32
N GLN A 269 -12.36 10.42 -12.42
CA GLN A 269 -13.67 10.38 -11.76
C GLN A 269 -13.56 9.99 -10.27
N GLN A 270 -12.44 9.34 -9.86
CA GLN A 270 -12.14 9.06 -8.46
C GLN A 270 -11.67 10.33 -7.71
N LYS A 271 -11.05 11.27 -8.40
CA LYS A 271 -10.62 12.56 -7.86
C LYS A 271 -11.82 13.42 -7.43
#